data_9dc0ae5bfec3ed4bc5ce7dc93b0c5211
#
_entry.id   9dc0ae5bfec3ed4bc5ce7dc93b0c5211
#
_cell.length_a   1.000
_cell.length_b   1.000
_cell.length_c   1.000
_cell.angle_alpha   90.00
_cell.angle_beta   90.00
_cell.angle_gamma   90.00
#
_symmetry.space_group_name_H-M   'P 1'
#
loop_
_entity.id
_entity.type
_entity.pdbx_description
1 polymer ?
#
loop_
_entity_poly.entity_id
_entity_poly.type
_entity_poly.pdbx_seq_one_letter_code
_entity_poly.pdbx_strand_id
1 'polypeptide(L)'
;MKKLITFAVALLLALPSVNAQESMFNLGDKVVNLGIGLGNTLYSGTYYSMGVPPVSLSYEQAVADQILEKGVIGVMGYVGYTSYKYDYLGWGYKYSNIILGAGGLFHYPLIDKLDTYAGILLGYNIANASEFGTSIGWDYSATSGGFVFSGFVGARYYFAPKFAAFAQVGYGIAYLTLGVSIKL
;
A
#
# COMPACT_ATOMS: atom_id res chain seq x y z
N MET A 1 -21.47 -6.87 15.66
CA MET A 1 -20.03 -6.81 15.99
C MET A 1 -19.48 -8.10 16.58
N LYS A 2 -20.03 -8.66 17.70
CA LYS A 2 -19.52 -9.91 18.31
C LYS A 2 -19.46 -11.10 17.33
N LYS A 3 -20.47 -11.31 16.47
CA LYS A 3 -20.50 -12.41 15.46
C LYS A 3 -19.41 -12.28 14.38
N LEU A 4 -19.03 -11.06 13.99
CA LEU A 4 -17.93 -10.82 13.03
C LEU A 4 -16.56 -11.16 13.65
N ILE A 5 -16.37 -10.79 14.91
CA ILE A 5 -15.14 -11.11 15.65
C ILE A 5 -15.00 -12.62 15.84
N THR A 6 -16.11 -13.30 16.19
CA THR A 6 -16.12 -14.77 16.35
C THR A 6 -15.81 -15.47 15.02
N PHE A 7 -16.35 -14.97 13.90
CA PHE A 7 -16.06 -15.52 12.57
C PHE A 7 -14.60 -15.32 12.15
N ALA A 8 -14.04 -14.13 12.42
CA ALA A 8 -12.62 -13.83 12.15
C ALA A 8 -11.67 -14.69 13.01
N VAL A 9 -12.01 -14.91 14.29
CA VAL A 9 -11.25 -15.78 15.20
C VAL A 9 -11.38 -17.25 14.77
N ALA A 10 -12.57 -17.71 14.37
CA ALA A 10 -12.78 -19.06 13.85
C ALA A 10 -12.02 -19.32 12.54
N LEU A 11 -11.91 -18.31 11.67
CA LEU A 11 -11.12 -18.39 10.43
C LEU A 11 -9.61 -18.49 10.72
N LEU A 12 -9.13 -17.80 11.74
CA LEU A 12 -7.74 -17.87 12.21
C LEU A 12 -7.40 -19.23 12.87
N LEU A 13 -8.37 -19.88 13.53
CA LEU A 13 -8.20 -21.17 14.18
C LEU A 13 -8.38 -22.38 13.21
N ALA A 14 -8.94 -22.14 12.02
CA ALA A 14 -9.12 -23.16 10.99
C ALA A 14 -7.90 -23.36 10.08
N LEU A 15 -6.74 -22.75 10.42
CA LEU A 15 -5.50 -22.95 9.67
C LEU A 15 -5.04 -24.39 9.82
N PRO A 16 -4.86 -25.14 8.72
CA PRO A 16 -4.41 -26.53 8.78
C PRO A 16 -3.01 -26.60 9.42
N SER A 17 -2.74 -27.67 10.14
CA SER A 17 -1.42 -27.97 10.72
C SER A 17 -0.37 -27.97 9.61
N VAL A 18 0.52 -26.99 9.65
CA VAL A 18 1.44 -26.66 8.57
C VAL A 18 2.62 -27.62 8.60
N ASN A 19 2.60 -28.63 7.75
CA ASN A 19 3.81 -29.35 7.33
C ASN A 19 4.72 -28.38 6.55
N ALA A 20 6.03 -28.62 6.59
CA ALA A 20 7.07 -27.74 6.04
C ALA A 20 6.68 -27.03 4.72
N GLN A 21 6.14 -25.81 4.86
CA GLN A 21 5.79 -24.97 3.72
C GLN A 21 7.05 -24.21 3.31
N GLU A 22 7.34 -24.22 2.01
CA GLU A 22 8.44 -23.39 1.49
C GLU A 22 8.03 -21.91 1.55
N SER A 23 8.81 -21.13 2.30
CA SER A 23 8.62 -19.68 2.30
C SER A 23 8.97 -19.12 0.92
N MET A 24 8.08 -18.31 0.37
CA MET A 24 8.32 -17.61 -0.90
C MET A 24 9.15 -16.32 -0.72
N PHE A 25 9.34 -15.88 0.54
CA PHE A 25 10.17 -14.72 0.87
C PHE A 25 11.16 -15.11 1.97
N ASN A 26 12.44 -15.18 1.63
CA ASN A 26 13.50 -15.68 2.49
C ASN A 26 14.57 -14.62 2.70
N LEU A 27 15.42 -14.79 3.70
CA LEU A 27 16.53 -13.87 3.98
C LEU A 27 17.36 -13.57 2.72
N GLY A 28 17.55 -12.28 2.46
CA GLY A 28 18.27 -11.78 1.28
C GLY A 28 17.43 -11.62 0.02
N ASP A 29 16.20 -12.14 -0.02
CA ASP A 29 15.30 -11.93 -1.14
C ASP A 29 14.97 -10.44 -1.32
N LYS A 30 14.84 -10.05 -2.58
CA LYS A 30 14.52 -8.69 -3.00
C LYS A 30 13.30 -8.73 -3.90
N VAL A 31 12.35 -7.84 -3.65
CA VAL A 31 11.08 -7.79 -4.40
C VAL A 31 10.77 -6.36 -4.80
N VAL A 32 10.39 -6.17 -6.05
CA VAL A 32 9.82 -4.92 -6.56
C VAL A 32 8.32 -5.10 -6.71
N ASN A 33 7.53 -4.17 -6.18
CA ASN A 33 6.08 -4.18 -6.27
C ASN A 33 5.59 -2.97 -7.05
N LEU A 34 4.64 -3.20 -7.96
CA LEU A 34 3.89 -2.17 -8.67
C LEU A 34 2.43 -2.29 -8.28
N GLY A 35 1.85 -1.24 -7.71
CA GLY A 35 0.49 -1.26 -7.17
C GLY A 35 -0.40 -0.13 -7.67
N ILE A 36 -1.71 -0.41 -7.67
CA ILE A 36 -2.78 0.57 -7.88
C ILE A 36 -3.70 0.50 -6.68
N GLY A 37 -3.90 1.66 -6.03
CA GLY A 37 -4.77 1.81 -4.87
C GLY A 37 -6.22 2.09 -5.28
N LEU A 38 -7.15 1.48 -4.57
CA LEU A 38 -8.59 1.72 -4.69
C LEU A 38 -9.10 2.33 -3.39
N GLY A 39 -9.91 3.39 -3.52
CA GLY A 39 -10.28 4.23 -2.40
C GLY A 39 -9.06 5.01 -1.88
N ASN A 40 -9.30 6.13 -1.25
CA ASN A 40 -8.22 6.95 -0.71
C ASN A 40 -8.56 7.43 0.70
N THR A 41 -7.53 7.75 1.46
CA THR A 41 -7.65 8.28 2.81
C THR A 41 -7.16 9.73 2.93
N LEU A 42 -6.65 10.32 1.83
CA LEU A 42 -6.03 11.64 1.82
C LEU A 42 -7.05 12.77 1.64
N TYR A 43 -8.08 12.56 0.80
CA TYR A 43 -9.10 13.56 0.51
C TYR A 43 -10.49 12.94 0.55
N SER A 44 -11.43 13.63 1.17
CA SER A 44 -12.83 13.21 1.25
C SER A 44 -13.76 14.43 1.13
N GLY A 45 -14.94 14.26 0.54
CA GLY A 45 -15.95 15.30 0.41
C GLY A 45 -16.68 15.29 -0.95
N THR A 46 -17.85 15.92 -0.99
CA THR A 46 -18.78 15.86 -2.14
C THR A 46 -18.22 16.44 -3.44
N TYR A 47 -17.29 17.41 -3.36
CA TYR A 47 -16.73 18.10 -4.52
C TYR A 47 -15.35 17.57 -4.93
N TYR A 48 -14.83 16.54 -4.21
CA TYR A 48 -13.56 15.91 -4.56
C TYR A 48 -13.79 14.74 -5.51
N SER A 49 -13.07 14.74 -6.61
CA SER A 49 -12.99 13.62 -7.55
C SER A 49 -11.55 13.15 -7.67
N MET A 50 -11.37 11.85 -7.83
CA MET A 50 -10.06 11.24 -8.05
C MET A 50 -9.67 11.44 -9.51
N GLY A 51 -8.54 12.07 -9.77
CA GLY A 51 -7.96 12.22 -11.10
C GLY A 51 -7.12 11.01 -11.48
N VAL A 52 -6.11 10.70 -10.67
CA VAL A 52 -5.28 9.50 -10.80
C VAL A 52 -5.37 8.71 -9.50
N PRO A 53 -5.78 7.44 -9.52
CA PRO A 53 -5.78 6.60 -8.34
C PRO A 53 -4.36 6.49 -7.77
N PRO A 54 -4.18 6.18 -6.48
CA PRO A 54 -2.86 5.95 -5.93
C PRO A 54 -2.12 4.88 -6.72
N VAL A 55 -1.03 5.25 -7.38
CA VAL A 55 -0.10 4.31 -8.02
C VAL A 55 1.18 4.28 -7.22
N SER A 56 1.78 3.12 -7.09
CA SER A 56 2.95 2.94 -6.23
C SER A 56 3.99 2.01 -6.82
N LEU A 57 5.23 2.32 -6.49
CA LEU A 57 6.40 1.47 -6.67
C LEU A 57 7.04 1.28 -5.30
N SER A 58 7.31 0.04 -4.91
CA SER A 58 8.12 -0.24 -3.73
C SER A 58 9.19 -1.27 -4.02
N TYR A 59 10.31 -1.12 -3.31
CA TYR A 59 11.38 -2.09 -3.25
C TYR A 59 11.46 -2.61 -1.83
N GLU A 60 11.53 -3.93 -1.70
CA GLU A 60 11.54 -4.63 -0.44
C GLU A 60 12.71 -5.59 -0.39
N GLN A 61 13.35 -5.70 0.77
CA GLN A 61 14.44 -6.64 1.01
C GLN A 61 14.25 -7.34 2.36
N ALA A 62 14.37 -8.67 2.35
CA ALA A 62 14.41 -9.48 3.56
C ALA A 62 15.73 -9.27 4.31
N VAL A 63 15.64 -8.90 5.59
CA VAL A 63 16.81 -8.54 6.41
C VAL A 63 16.99 -9.44 7.63
N ALA A 64 15.95 -10.16 8.07
CA ALA A 64 16.03 -11.14 9.15
C ALA A 64 15.00 -12.24 8.93
N ASP A 65 15.33 -13.46 9.32
CA ASP A 65 14.45 -14.63 9.24
C ASP A 65 14.33 -15.35 10.60
N GLN A 66 13.65 -16.50 10.59
CA GLN A 66 13.40 -17.34 11.79
C GLN A 66 12.69 -16.61 12.94
N ILE A 67 11.98 -15.53 12.63
CA ILE A 67 11.14 -14.84 13.60
C ILE A 67 9.87 -15.67 13.81
N LEU A 68 9.57 -16.05 15.05
CA LEU A 68 8.47 -16.98 15.37
C LEU A 68 8.53 -18.26 14.51
N GLU A 69 9.72 -18.87 14.41
CA GLU A 69 10.07 -20.09 13.67
C GLU A 69 10.20 -19.94 12.14
N LYS A 70 9.29 -19.25 11.47
CA LYS A 70 9.23 -19.18 10.00
C LYS A 70 9.07 -17.74 9.46
N GLY A 71 8.87 -16.78 10.35
CA GLY A 71 8.63 -15.40 9.94
C GLY A 71 9.89 -14.72 9.43
N VAL A 72 9.72 -13.77 8.53
CA VAL A 72 10.78 -12.97 7.90
C VAL A 72 10.47 -11.49 8.08
N ILE A 73 11.48 -10.71 8.46
CA ILE A 73 11.38 -9.25 8.48
C ILE A 73 11.92 -8.70 7.19
N GLY A 74 11.11 -7.89 6.51
CA GLY A 74 11.48 -7.08 5.36
C GLY A 74 11.59 -5.60 5.71
N VAL A 75 12.46 -4.90 4.99
CA VAL A 75 12.51 -3.44 4.96
C VAL A 75 12.11 -2.97 3.56
N MET A 76 11.40 -1.83 3.49
CA MET A 76 10.80 -1.35 2.25
C MET A 76 11.11 0.13 2.02
N GLY A 77 11.48 0.48 0.77
CA GLY A 77 11.40 1.82 0.22
C GLY A 77 10.15 1.97 -0.65
N TYR A 78 9.50 3.12 -0.62
CA TYR A 78 8.19 3.36 -1.25
C TYR A 78 8.16 4.70 -1.96
N VAL A 79 7.59 4.71 -3.17
CA VAL A 79 7.21 5.91 -3.92
C VAL A 79 5.77 5.74 -4.39
N GLY A 80 4.94 6.74 -4.12
CA GLY A 80 3.55 6.77 -4.56
C GLY A 80 3.19 8.08 -5.24
N TYR A 81 2.22 8.03 -6.14
CA TYR A 81 1.63 9.20 -6.79
C TYR A 81 0.11 9.07 -6.82
N THR A 82 -0.58 10.17 -6.55
CA THR A 82 -2.03 10.27 -6.73
C THR A 82 -2.44 11.71 -7.03
N SER A 83 -3.56 11.91 -7.72
CA SER A 83 -4.10 13.25 -7.93
C SER A 83 -5.60 13.33 -7.69
N TYR A 84 -6.04 14.49 -7.22
CA TYR A 84 -7.43 14.81 -6.93
C TYR A 84 -7.80 16.14 -7.54
N LYS A 85 -9.08 16.30 -7.84
CA LYS A 85 -9.67 17.53 -8.31
C LYS A 85 -10.79 17.94 -7.36
N TYR A 86 -10.73 19.15 -6.87
CA TYR A 86 -11.86 19.82 -6.23
C TYR A 86 -12.51 20.71 -7.27
N ASP A 87 -13.78 20.50 -7.60
CA ASP A 87 -14.51 21.22 -8.64
C ASP A 87 -15.81 21.76 -8.06
N TYR A 88 -15.97 23.07 -8.08
CA TYR A 88 -17.21 23.74 -7.71
C TYR A 88 -17.63 24.67 -8.86
N LEU A 89 -18.66 24.26 -9.59
CA LEU A 89 -19.23 25.01 -10.73
C LEU A 89 -18.22 25.42 -11.81
N GLY A 90 -17.21 24.55 -12.10
CA GLY A 90 -16.21 24.77 -13.14
C GLY A 90 -14.97 25.55 -12.68
N TRP A 91 -14.89 25.90 -11.41
CA TRP A 91 -13.71 26.48 -10.76
C TRP A 91 -13.24 25.58 -9.61
N GLY A 92 -11.94 25.53 -9.38
CA GLY A 92 -11.42 24.77 -8.26
C GLY A 92 -9.93 24.53 -8.29
N TYR A 93 -9.50 23.45 -7.64
CA TYR A 93 -8.10 23.10 -7.47
C TYR A 93 -7.82 21.68 -7.91
N LYS A 94 -6.67 21.48 -8.56
CA LYS A 94 -6.07 20.17 -8.82
C LYS A 94 -4.94 19.94 -7.83
N TYR A 95 -5.03 18.85 -7.10
CA TYR A 95 -4.02 18.40 -6.14
C TYR A 95 -3.23 17.25 -6.73
N SER A 96 -1.91 17.33 -6.69
CA SER A 96 -0.99 16.25 -7.05
C SER A 96 -0.14 15.91 -5.82
N ASN A 97 -0.06 14.64 -5.48
CA ASN A 97 0.63 14.16 -4.29
C ASN A 97 1.72 13.18 -4.71
N ILE A 98 2.94 13.41 -4.23
CA ILE A 98 4.05 12.47 -4.31
C ILE A 98 4.37 12.03 -2.89
N ILE A 99 4.34 10.73 -2.64
CA ILE A 99 4.61 10.15 -1.33
C ILE A 99 5.93 9.39 -1.41
N LEU A 100 6.89 9.77 -0.58
CA LEU A 100 8.15 9.05 -0.41
C LEU A 100 8.16 8.46 1.00
N GLY A 101 8.55 7.20 1.15
CA GLY A 101 8.50 6.56 2.45
C GLY A 101 9.43 5.36 2.58
N ALA A 102 9.57 4.93 3.83
CA ALA A 102 10.23 3.69 4.19
C ALA A 102 9.37 2.93 5.21
N GLY A 103 9.47 1.62 5.22
CA GLY A 103 8.66 0.79 6.08
C GLY A 103 9.31 -0.52 6.48
N GLY A 104 8.64 -1.20 7.40
CA GLY A 104 8.98 -2.54 7.80
C GLY A 104 7.80 -3.47 7.60
N LEU A 105 8.08 -4.71 7.21
CA LEU A 105 7.09 -5.75 6.98
C LEU A 105 7.47 -7.00 7.78
N PHE A 106 6.47 -7.67 8.28
CA PHE A 106 6.60 -9.01 8.82
C PHE A 106 5.85 -9.98 7.92
N HIS A 107 6.58 -10.94 7.36
CA HIS A 107 6.08 -11.99 6.49
C HIS A 107 5.93 -13.29 7.25
N TYR A 108 4.86 -14.01 6.96
CA TYR A 108 4.64 -15.32 7.52
C TYR A 108 4.01 -16.26 6.47
N PRO A 109 4.66 -17.39 6.13
CA PRO A 109 4.13 -18.34 5.16
C PRO A 109 2.96 -19.12 5.76
N LEU A 110 1.76 -18.97 5.20
CA LEU A 110 0.56 -19.70 5.64
C LEU A 110 0.26 -20.92 4.77
N ILE A 111 0.46 -20.80 3.46
CA ILE A 111 0.29 -21.88 2.48
C ILE A 111 1.35 -21.73 1.38
N ASP A 112 1.59 -22.82 0.64
CA ASP A 112 2.56 -22.81 -0.45
C ASP A 112 2.24 -21.75 -1.51
N LYS A 113 3.27 -21.09 -2.04
CA LYS A 113 3.20 -20.00 -3.02
C LYS A 113 2.51 -18.73 -2.53
N LEU A 114 2.04 -18.67 -1.29
CA LEU A 114 1.42 -17.51 -0.71
C LEU A 114 2.32 -16.90 0.36
N ASP A 115 2.83 -15.71 0.10
CA ASP A 115 3.52 -14.88 1.07
C ASP A 115 2.51 -13.90 1.68
N THR A 116 2.20 -14.08 2.95
CA THR A 116 1.32 -13.18 3.71
C THR A 116 2.16 -12.25 4.55
N TYR A 117 1.74 -10.99 4.66
CA TYR A 117 2.50 -9.99 5.40
C TYR A 117 1.63 -8.96 6.08
N ALA A 118 2.18 -8.35 7.12
CA ALA A 118 1.69 -7.14 7.75
C ALA A 118 2.82 -6.12 7.79
N GLY A 119 2.50 -4.85 7.57
CA GLY A 119 3.54 -3.82 7.52
C GLY A 119 3.07 -2.45 7.98
N ILE A 120 4.06 -1.62 8.26
CA ILE A 120 3.90 -0.20 8.52
C ILE A 120 4.82 0.60 7.61
N LEU A 121 4.36 1.78 7.20
CA LEU A 121 5.10 2.74 6.38
C LEU A 121 5.07 4.10 7.06
N LEU A 122 6.23 4.73 7.15
CA LEU A 122 6.37 6.15 7.45
C LEU A 122 6.84 6.86 6.19
N GLY A 123 6.14 7.92 5.81
CA GLY A 123 6.43 8.66 4.60
C GLY A 123 6.24 10.16 4.76
N TYR A 124 6.57 10.86 3.71
CA TYR A 124 6.33 12.28 3.55
C TYR A 124 5.57 12.51 2.24
N ASN A 125 4.42 13.18 2.34
CA ASN A 125 3.61 13.58 1.20
C ASN A 125 3.99 14.99 0.77
N ILE A 126 4.38 15.15 -0.47
CA ILE A 126 4.59 16.44 -1.14
C ILE A 126 3.34 16.71 -1.97
N ALA A 127 2.53 17.66 -1.52
CA ALA A 127 1.28 18.04 -2.17
C ALA A 127 1.43 19.36 -2.91
N ASN A 128 1.11 19.35 -4.20
CA ASN A 128 1.04 20.55 -5.03
C ASN A 128 -0.42 20.84 -5.36
N ALA A 129 -0.87 22.05 -5.13
CA ALA A 129 -2.17 22.56 -5.53
C ALA A 129 -2.02 23.56 -6.66
N SER A 130 -2.83 23.41 -7.72
CA SER A 130 -2.93 24.38 -8.82
C SER A 130 -4.40 24.70 -9.07
N GLU A 131 -4.71 25.97 -9.25
CA GLU A 131 -6.04 26.45 -9.60
C GLU A 131 -6.37 26.12 -11.07
N PHE A 132 -7.66 25.91 -11.36
CA PHE A 132 -8.18 25.81 -12.72
C PHE A 132 -9.56 26.50 -12.78
N GLY A 133 -9.99 26.88 -14.00
CA GLY A 133 -11.21 27.62 -14.26
C GLY A 133 -10.93 29.09 -14.56
N THR A 134 -12.00 29.92 -14.60
CA THR A 134 -11.86 31.34 -14.91
C THR A 134 -11.36 32.07 -13.67
N SER A 135 -10.05 32.21 -13.56
CA SER A 135 -9.43 33.04 -12.53
C SER A 135 -9.57 34.54 -12.91
N ILE A 136 -10.00 35.36 -11.97
CA ILE A 136 -9.98 36.82 -12.11
C ILE A 136 -8.58 37.31 -11.73
N GLY A 137 -7.60 37.00 -12.60
CA GLY A 137 -6.36 37.76 -12.67
C GLY A 137 -5.09 37.23 -11.96
N TRP A 138 -5.11 36.08 -11.24
CA TRP A 138 -3.91 35.53 -10.58
C TRP A 138 -3.95 33.97 -10.59
N ASP A 139 -2.95 33.36 -11.21
CA ASP A 139 -2.75 31.91 -11.11
C ASP A 139 -2.21 31.55 -9.71
N TYR A 140 -3.00 30.83 -8.93
CA TYR A 140 -2.58 30.37 -7.61
C TYR A 140 -1.98 28.96 -7.70
N SER A 141 -0.74 28.82 -7.24
CA SER A 141 -0.13 27.53 -6.98
C SER A 141 0.52 27.50 -5.59
N ALA A 142 0.35 26.40 -4.88
CA ALA A 142 0.97 26.22 -3.57
C ALA A 142 1.53 24.80 -3.45
N THR A 143 2.65 24.70 -2.75
CA THR A 143 3.25 23.41 -2.37
C THR A 143 3.20 23.31 -0.86
N SER A 144 2.72 22.18 -0.36
CA SER A 144 2.73 21.85 1.06
C SER A 144 3.24 20.42 1.26
N GLY A 145 3.57 20.06 2.48
CA GLY A 145 4.02 18.71 2.78
C GLY A 145 3.57 18.27 4.17
N GLY A 146 3.52 16.97 4.38
CA GLY A 146 3.12 16.39 5.65
C GLY A 146 3.57 14.94 5.79
N PHE A 147 3.72 14.52 7.04
CA PHE A 147 4.00 13.12 7.34
C PHE A 147 2.78 12.25 7.04
N VAL A 148 3.05 11.07 6.49
CA VAL A 148 2.05 10.03 6.23
C VAL A 148 2.47 8.78 6.98
N PHE A 149 1.52 8.21 7.71
CA PHE A 149 1.62 6.89 8.31
C PHE A 149 0.65 5.96 7.61
N SER A 150 1.11 4.77 7.23
CA SER A 150 0.25 3.73 6.69
C SER A 150 0.49 2.42 7.44
N GLY A 151 -0.59 1.74 7.80
CA GLY A 151 -0.58 0.38 8.31
C GLY A 151 -1.38 -0.52 7.38
N PHE A 152 -0.88 -1.71 7.08
CA PHE A 152 -1.49 -2.61 6.12
C PHE A 152 -1.24 -4.08 6.41
N VAL A 153 -2.11 -4.92 5.86
CA VAL A 153 -1.94 -6.37 5.77
C VAL A 153 -2.16 -6.79 4.33
N GLY A 154 -1.45 -7.79 3.86
CA GLY A 154 -1.55 -8.22 2.48
C GLY A 154 -1.14 -9.67 2.26
N ALA A 155 -1.36 -10.11 1.04
CA ALA A 155 -0.93 -11.40 0.57
C ALA A 155 -0.43 -11.29 -0.87
N ARG A 156 0.61 -12.05 -1.18
CA ARG A 156 1.29 -12.12 -2.46
C ARG A 156 1.30 -13.57 -2.93
N TYR A 157 0.62 -13.84 -4.04
CA TYR A 157 0.54 -15.19 -4.62
C TYR A 157 1.49 -15.32 -5.80
N TYR A 158 2.45 -16.21 -5.69
CA TYR A 158 3.44 -16.50 -6.72
C TYR A 158 2.90 -17.51 -7.73
N PHE A 159 2.52 -17.03 -8.90
CA PHE A 159 2.11 -17.90 -10.03
C PHE A 159 3.30 -18.39 -10.86
N ALA A 160 4.47 -17.80 -10.68
CA ALA A 160 5.74 -18.24 -11.23
C ALA A 160 6.87 -17.96 -10.21
N PRO A 161 8.05 -18.57 -10.33
CA PRO A 161 9.13 -18.44 -9.32
C PRO A 161 9.53 -17.01 -8.99
N LYS A 162 9.39 -16.09 -9.95
CA LYS A 162 9.76 -14.67 -9.80
C LYS A 162 8.58 -13.70 -9.89
N PHE A 163 7.39 -14.16 -10.26
CA PHE A 163 6.24 -13.28 -10.51
C PHE A 163 5.07 -13.62 -9.59
N ALA A 164 4.52 -12.59 -8.99
CA ALA A 164 3.36 -12.71 -8.13
C ALA A 164 2.34 -11.59 -8.40
N ALA A 165 1.08 -11.88 -8.06
CA ALA A 165 0.05 -10.87 -7.87
C ALA A 165 -0.12 -10.65 -6.37
N PHE A 166 -0.41 -9.41 -5.95
CA PHE A 166 -0.66 -9.11 -4.55
C PHE A 166 -1.95 -8.31 -4.35
N ALA A 167 -2.52 -8.48 -3.17
CA ALA A 167 -3.60 -7.65 -2.66
C ALA A 167 -3.23 -7.22 -1.23
N GLN A 168 -3.46 -5.95 -0.92
CA GLN A 168 -3.13 -5.34 0.36
C GLN A 168 -4.28 -4.46 0.82
N VAL A 169 -4.74 -4.64 2.04
CA VAL A 169 -5.75 -3.80 2.70
C VAL A 169 -5.04 -2.97 3.76
N GLY A 170 -5.33 -1.68 3.79
CA GLY A 170 -4.63 -0.77 4.69
C GLY A 170 -5.34 0.55 4.92
N TYR A 171 -4.65 1.43 5.62
CA TYR A 171 -5.05 2.81 5.89
C TYR A 171 -3.83 3.73 5.79
N GLY A 172 -4.06 4.99 5.43
CA GLY A 172 -3.03 6.04 5.35
C GLY A 172 -2.74 6.52 3.93
N ILE A 173 -2.91 5.66 2.91
CA ILE A 173 -2.75 6.04 1.49
C ILE A 173 -3.94 5.53 0.67
N ALA A 174 -4.19 4.23 0.68
CA ALA A 174 -5.32 3.59 0.02
C ALA A 174 -5.94 2.53 0.94
N TYR A 175 -7.24 2.25 0.77
CA TYR A 175 -7.90 1.17 1.52
C TYR A 175 -7.58 -0.22 0.97
N LEU A 176 -7.50 -0.34 -0.35
CA LEU A 176 -7.13 -1.57 -1.05
C LEU A 176 -6.08 -1.24 -2.09
N THR A 177 -4.99 -1.99 -2.13
CA THR A 177 -3.99 -1.91 -3.20
C THR A 177 -3.88 -3.28 -3.86
N LEU A 178 -3.98 -3.29 -5.17
CA LEU A 178 -3.77 -4.47 -6.02
C LEU A 178 -2.55 -4.25 -6.88
N GLY A 179 -1.81 -5.32 -7.18
CA GLY A 179 -0.63 -5.15 -8.01
C GLY A 179 0.10 -6.42 -8.36
N VAL A 180 1.28 -6.23 -8.92
CA VAL A 180 2.21 -7.29 -9.30
C VAL A 180 3.55 -7.11 -8.59
N SER A 181 4.20 -8.22 -8.32
CA SER A 181 5.49 -8.29 -7.66
C SER A 181 6.48 -9.08 -8.51
N ILE A 182 7.72 -8.61 -8.52
CA ILE A 182 8.83 -9.26 -9.23
C ILE A 182 9.94 -9.51 -8.21
N LYS A 183 10.27 -10.79 -8.02
CA LYS A 183 11.41 -11.24 -7.22
C LYS A 183 12.68 -11.19 -8.07
N LEU A 184 13.72 -10.51 -7.59
CA LEU A 184 14.97 -10.25 -8.30
C LEU A 184 15.98 -11.39 -8.16
#